data_6f986a94acb980ae8df5fa6d0536bc45
#
_entry.id   6f986a94acb980ae8df5fa6d0536bc45
#
_cell.length_a   1.000
_cell.length_b   1.000
_cell.length_c   1.000
_cell.angle_alpha   90.00
_cell.angle_beta   90.00
_cell.angle_gamma   90.00
#
_symmetry.space_group_name_H-M   'P 1'
#
loop_
_entity.id
_entity.type
_entity.pdbx_description
1 polymer ?
#
loop_
_entity_poly.entity_id
_entity_poly.type
_entity_poly.pdbx_seq_one_letter_code
_entity_poly.pdbx_strand_id
1 'polypeptide(L)'
;ALIMQENTEQSTLVTTLEDGSIVYMGGETSLQYPEHFSMDKREVSLQGNAMFDVAGNQERPFLIETEEVRIEVLGTMFHVKSDVGSTFELSVQRGKVKVALKNKNQEMYVNAGEAVTLKTHQLRFTDYRDDTRIAHYWKSMRFKDESLMNILRVINMHSSGLQLKTSPSLGERRLTVAFSGESPESMAELICLAMNLKYTREGDIGVLS
;
A
#
# COMPACT_ATOMS: atom_id res chain seq x y z
N ALA A 1 -21.41 -3.61 1.22
CA ALA A 1 -21.03 -3.34 -0.16
C ALA A 1 -19.53 -3.58 -0.35
N LEU A 2 -19.12 -4.08 -1.51
CA LEU A 2 -17.72 -4.27 -1.88
C LEU A 2 -17.26 -3.12 -2.76
N ILE A 3 -16.04 -2.65 -2.50
CA ILE A 3 -15.37 -1.64 -3.30
C ILE A 3 -14.33 -2.34 -4.16
N MET A 4 -14.28 -1.99 -5.44
CA MET A 4 -13.26 -2.47 -6.38
C MET A 4 -12.41 -1.28 -6.81
N GLN A 5 -11.10 -1.38 -6.57
CA GLN A 5 -10.12 -0.44 -7.12
C GLN A 5 -9.32 -1.13 -8.21
N GLU A 6 -9.16 -0.48 -9.34
CA GLU A 6 -8.39 -1.00 -10.46
C GLU A 6 -7.33 0.01 -10.87
N ASN A 7 -6.12 -0.45 -11.05
CA ASN A 7 -5.05 0.35 -11.62
C ASN A 7 -4.69 -0.20 -13.01
N THR A 8 -5.07 0.51 -14.04
CA THR A 8 -4.77 0.16 -15.43
C THR A 8 -3.59 0.95 -16.00
N GLU A 9 -3.00 1.83 -15.20
CA GLU A 9 -1.84 2.64 -15.57
C GLU A 9 -0.56 2.05 -15.00
N GLN A 10 0.58 2.49 -15.53
CA GLN A 10 1.89 2.00 -15.07
C GLN A 10 2.33 2.65 -13.76
N SER A 11 1.87 3.87 -13.47
CA SER A 11 2.14 4.51 -12.19
C SER A 11 1.38 3.84 -11.05
N THR A 12 1.91 3.95 -9.84
CA THR A 12 1.30 3.36 -8.64
C THR A 12 -0.01 4.08 -8.28
N LEU A 13 -1.08 3.33 -8.07
CA LEU A 13 -2.30 3.85 -7.46
C LEU A 13 -2.23 3.59 -5.96
N VAL A 14 -2.23 4.64 -5.16
CA VAL A 14 -2.17 4.53 -3.70
C VAL A 14 -3.60 4.48 -3.16
N THR A 15 -3.95 3.39 -2.49
CA THR A 15 -5.26 3.20 -1.87
C THR A 15 -5.08 3.11 -0.36
N THR A 16 -5.78 3.95 0.37
CA THR A 16 -5.79 3.93 1.84
C THR A 16 -7.07 3.25 2.32
N LEU A 17 -6.94 2.40 3.33
CA LEU A 17 -8.07 1.67 3.90
C LEU A 17 -8.49 2.29 5.22
N GLU A 18 -9.71 1.97 5.68
CA GLU A 18 -10.29 2.60 6.88
C GLU A 18 -9.48 2.34 8.16
N ASP A 19 -8.73 1.24 8.21
CA ASP A 19 -7.90 0.88 9.35
C ASP A 19 -6.54 1.60 9.38
N GLY A 20 -6.27 2.44 8.38
CA GLY A 20 -4.99 3.13 8.22
C GLY A 20 -3.97 2.37 7.37
N SER A 21 -4.29 1.17 6.91
CA SER A 21 -3.42 0.43 6.00
C SER A 21 -3.34 1.12 4.65
N ILE A 22 -2.18 1.00 4.00
CA ILE A 22 -1.92 1.58 2.69
C ILE A 22 -1.58 0.46 1.71
N VAL A 23 -2.20 0.49 0.54
CA VAL A 23 -1.91 -0.44 -0.55
C VAL A 23 -1.38 0.36 -1.73
N TYR A 24 -0.15 0.10 -2.12
CA TYR A 24 0.48 0.69 -3.30
C TYR A 24 0.29 -0.29 -4.45
N MET A 25 -0.66 0.01 -5.31
CA MET A 25 -1.07 -0.90 -6.38
C MET A 25 -0.24 -0.65 -7.64
N GLY A 26 0.43 -1.69 -8.11
CA GLY A 26 1.15 -1.65 -9.38
C GLY A 26 0.22 -1.63 -10.58
N GLY A 27 0.80 -1.57 -11.79
CA GLY A 27 0.02 -1.62 -13.03
C GLY A 27 -0.72 -2.94 -13.19
N GLU A 28 -1.86 -2.89 -13.86
CA GLU A 28 -2.72 -4.07 -14.10
C GLU A 28 -3.09 -4.82 -12.82
N THR A 29 -3.41 -4.07 -11.77
CA THR A 29 -3.72 -4.62 -10.45
C THR A 29 -5.13 -4.22 -10.04
N SER A 30 -5.86 -5.15 -9.46
CA SER A 30 -7.16 -4.89 -8.85
C SER A 30 -7.18 -5.32 -7.38
N LEU A 31 -7.84 -4.53 -6.57
CA LEU A 31 -8.02 -4.75 -5.14
C LEU A 31 -9.50 -4.64 -4.80
N GLN A 32 -10.04 -5.66 -4.16
CA GLN A 32 -11.43 -5.67 -3.71
C GLN A 32 -11.48 -5.74 -2.19
N TYR A 33 -12.27 -4.87 -1.57
CA TYR A 33 -12.40 -4.81 -0.12
C TYR A 33 -13.78 -4.32 0.27
N PRO A 34 -14.25 -4.64 1.49
CA PRO A 34 -15.55 -4.14 1.96
C PRO A 34 -15.48 -2.66 2.31
N GLU A 35 -16.60 -1.98 2.19
CA GLU A 35 -16.72 -0.59 2.63
C GLU A 35 -16.33 -0.42 4.10
N HIS A 36 -16.67 -1.39 4.93
CA HIS A 36 -16.28 -1.45 6.34
C HIS A 36 -15.81 -2.85 6.68
N PHE A 37 -14.65 -2.96 7.33
CA PHE A 37 -14.14 -4.24 7.80
C PHE A 37 -15.03 -4.78 8.93
N SER A 38 -15.13 -6.12 9.02
CA SER A 38 -15.81 -6.75 10.14
C SER A 38 -15.03 -6.56 11.43
N MET A 39 -15.66 -6.86 12.57
CA MET A 39 -15.02 -6.65 13.87
C MET A 39 -13.89 -7.65 14.17
N ASP A 40 -13.88 -8.79 13.51
CA ASP A 40 -12.94 -9.88 13.80
C ASP A 40 -11.84 -10.04 12.75
N LYS A 41 -11.97 -9.43 11.58
CA LYS A 41 -10.96 -9.55 10.51
C LYS A 41 -11.04 -8.39 9.52
N ARG A 42 -9.91 -8.18 8.81
CA ARG A 42 -9.77 -7.20 7.74
C ARG A 42 -9.45 -7.96 6.46
N GLU A 43 -10.45 -8.22 5.63
CA GLU A 43 -10.31 -9.11 4.49
C GLU A 43 -10.36 -8.35 3.16
N VAL A 44 -9.37 -8.60 2.30
CA VAL A 44 -9.27 -8.03 0.95
C VAL A 44 -8.91 -9.12 -0.06
N SER A 45 -9.19 -8.87 -1.33
CA SER A 45 -8.80 -9.74 -2.43
C SER A 45 -7.90 -8.97 -3.38
N LEU A 46 -6.82 -9.59 -3.82
CA LEU A 46 -5.82 -8.99 -4.71
C LEU A 46 -5.63 -9.83 -5.97
N GLN A 47 -5.57 -9.15 -7.10
CA GLN A 47 -5.09 -9.68 -8.37
C GLN A 47 -4.08 -8.72 -8.95
N GLY A 48 -2.85 -9.16 -9.13
CA GLY A 48 -1.75 -8.31 -9.60
C GLY A 48 -0.67 -8.10 -8.56
N ASN A 49 -0.03 -6.94 -8.60
CA ASN A 49 1.14 -6.63 -7.77
C ASN A 49 0.86 -5.45 -6.86
N ALA A 50 1.24 -5.58 -5.60
CA ALA A 50 1.08 -4.48 -4.67
C ALA A 50 2.10 -4.54 -3.53
N MET A 51 2.43 -3.39 -3.00
CA MET A 51 3.12 -3.22 -1.75
C MET A 51 2.09 -2.92 -0.68
N PHE A 52 2.08 -3.69 0.41
CA PHE A 52 1.17 -3.50 1.53
C PHE A 52 1.92 -2.93 2.73
N ASP A 53 1.38 -1.88 3.30
CA ASP A 53 1.78 -1.37 4.61
C ASP A 53 0.57 -1.49 5.53
N VAL A 54 0.49 -2.60 6.26
CA VAL A 54 -0.68 -2.96 7.06
C VAL A 54 -0.56 -2.41 8.46
N ALA A 55 -1.57 -1.65 8.89
CA ALA A 55 -1.65 -1.10 10.24
C ALA A 55 -1.73 -2.25 11.27
N GLY A 56 -0.96 -2.11 12.37
CA GLY A 56 -0.92 -3.12 13.41
C GLY A 56 -2.24 -3.24 14.15
N ASN A 57 -2.78 -4.48 14.24
CA ASN A 57 -3.92 -4.81 15.08
C ASN A 57 -3.93 -6.31 15.33
N GLN A 58 -3.55 -6.72 16.53
CA GLN A 58 -3.42 -8.12 16.89
C GLN A 58 -4.77 -8.83 17.09
N GLU A 59 -5.82 -8.08 17.31
CA GLU A 59 -7.16 -8.63 17.53
C GLU A 59 -7.94 -8.78 16.22
N ARG A 60 -7.51 -8.10 15.16
CA ARG A 60 -8.15 -8.14 13.84
C ARG A 60 -7.12 -8.47 12.77
N PRO A 61 -6.89 -9.75 12.47
CA PRO A 61 -5.94 -10.12 11.42
C PRO A 61 -6.36 -9.55 10.05
N PHE A 62 -5.37 -9.21 9.26
CA PHE A 62 -5.53 -8.73 7.89
C PHE A 62 -5.32 -9.91 6.94
N LEU A 63 -6.33 -10.22 6.17
CA LEU A 63 -6.35 -11.38 5.27
C LEU A 63 -6.36 -10.91 3.82
N ILE A 64 -5.45 -11.47 3.02
CA ILE A 64 -5.40 -11.19 1.60
C ILE A 64 -5.67 -12.50 0.84
N GLU A 65 -6.73 -12.50 0.05
CA GLU A 65 -7.04 -13.59 -0.86
C GLU A 65 -6.40 -13.32 -2.22
N THR A 66 -5.61 -14.26 -2.71
CA THR A 66 -5.15 -14.30 -4.09
C THR A 66 -5.71 -15.54 -4.77
N GLU A 67 -5.38 -15.78 -6.01
CA GLU A 67 -5.91 -16.94 -6.75
C GLU A 67 -5.55 -18.26 -6.07
N GLU A 68 -4.29 -18.46 -5.68
CA GLU A 68 -3.79 -19.73 -5.15
C GLU A 68 -3.39 -19.66 -3.68
N VAL A 69 -3.19 -18.48 -3.14
CA VAL A 69 -2.55 -18.26 -1.84
C VAL A 69 -3.40 -17.38 -0.95
N ARG A 70 -3.46 -17.70 0.32
CA ARG A 70 -4.05 -16.86 1.37
C ARG A 70 -2.93 -16.32 2.25
N ILE A 71 -2.98 -15.02 2.50
CA ILE A 71 -1.97 -14.30 3.28
C ILE A 71 -2.64 -13.74 4.53
N GLU A 72 -2.00 -13.91 5.69
CA GLU A 72 -2.49 -13.41 6.96
C GLU A 72 -1.39 -12.65 7.70
N VAL A 73 -1.70 -11.43 8.13
CA VAL A 73 -0.77 -10.56 8.85
C VAL A 73 -1.48 -9.81 9.98
N LEU A 74 -0.70 -9.36 10.95
CA LEU A 74 -1.21 -8.54 12.07
C LEU A 74 -0.76 -7.09 11.98
N GLY A 75 0.39 -6.82 11.36
CA GLY A 75 0.94 -5.48 11.17
C GLY A 75 2.32 -5.60 10.53
N THR A 76 2.39 -5.43 9.23
CA THR A 76 3.56 -5.80 8.43
C THR A 76 3.70 -4.92 7.21
N MET A 77 4.89 -4.91 6.63
CA MET A 77 5.15 -4.32 5.33
C MET A 77 5.72 -5.39 4.42
N PHE A 78 5.06 -5.64 3.28
CA PHE A 78 5.44 -6.73 2.39
C PHE A 78 4.97 -6.48 0.97
N HIS A 79 5.67 -7.11 0.02
CA HIS A 79 5.38 -7.06 -1.40
C HIS A 79 4.75 -8.35 -1.86
N VAL A 80 3.69 -8.26 -2.64
CA VAL A 80 3.00 -9.41 -3.25
C VAL A 80 3.01 -9.24 -4.76
N LYS A 81 3.41 -10.31 -5.45
CA LYS A 81 3.28 -10.43 -6.89
C LYS A 81 2.38 -11.63 -7.19
N SER A 82 1.19 -11.36 -7.69
CA SER A 82 0.16 -12.37 -7.94
C SER A 82 -0.59 -12.09 -9.24
N ASP A 83 0.17 -11.89 -10.33
CA ASP A 83 -0.39 -11.70 -11.66
C ASP A 83 -0.95 -13.01 -12.20
N VAL A 84 -2.02 -12.91 -12.98
CA VAL A 84 -2.53 -14.04 -13.73
C VAL A 84 -1.46 -14.53 -14.72
N GLY A 85 -1.17 -15.83 -14.67
CA GLY A 85 -0.17 -16.45 -15.55
C GLY A 85 1.27 -16.26 -15.12
N SER A 86 1.53 -15.57 -14.01
CA SER A 86 2.86 -15.39 -13.43
C SER A 86 3.03 -16.22 -12.17
N THR A 87 4.28 -16.48 -11.79
CA THR A 87 4.59 -17.15 -10.54
C THR A 87 4.30 -16.22 -9.36
N PHE A 88 3.58 -16.74 -8.37
CA PHE A 88 3.37 -16.02 -7.10
C PHE A 88 4.70 -15.79 -6.39
N GLU A 89 4.91 -14.56 -5.91
CA GLU A 89 6.06 -14.19 -5.09
C GLU A 89 5.58 -13.28 -3.95
N LEU A 90 6.21 -13.43 -2.79
CA LEU A 90 5.98 -12.57 -1.64
C LEU A 90 7.30 -12.33 -0.93
N SER A 91 7.58 -11.06 -0.61
CA SER A 91 8.77 -10.67 0.15
C SER A 91 8.38 -9.76 1.31
N VAL A 92 9.01 -9.96 2.47
CA VAL A 92 8.65 -9.25 3.71
C VAL A 92 9.75 -8.26 4.07
N GLN A 93 9.36 -6.98 4.22
CA GLN A 93 10.26 -5.91 4.60
C GLN A 93 10.25 -5.66 6.11
N ARG A 94 9.08 -5.85 6.74
CA ARG A 94 8.91 -5.63 8.19
C ARG A 94 7.84 -6.57 8.72
N GLY A 95 8.09 -7.16 9.86
CA GLY A 95 7.12 -8.02 10.52
C GLY A 95 7.17 -9.47 10.06
N LYS A 96 6.06 -10.14 10.15
CA LYS A 96 5.92 -11.57 9.89
C LYS A 96 4.61 -11.83 9.13
N VAL A 97 4.70 -12.67 8.11
CA VAL A 97 3.57 -13.01 7.24
C VAL A 97 3.32 -14.51 7.30
N LYS A 98 2.06 -14.89 7.43
CA LYS A 98 1.65 -16.29 7.28
C LYS A 98 1.08 -16.48 5.88
N VAL A 99 1.59 -17.48 5.16
CA VAL A 99 1.20 -17.80 3.79
C VAL A 99 0.67 -19.22 3.74
N ALA A 100 -0.49 -19.42 3.14
CA ALA A 100 -1.10 -20.74 3.01
C ALA A 100 -1.58 -20.99 1.59
N LEU A 101 -1.37 -22.21 1.09
CA LEU A 101 -1.96 -22.66 -0.17
C LEU A 101 -3.44 -23.01 0.04
N LYS A 102 -4.33 -22.50 -0.81
CA LYS A 102 -5.77 -22.72 -0.69
C LYS A 102 -6.19 -24.17 -0.85
N ASN A 103 -5.55 -24.90 -1.77
CA ASN A 103 -5.95 -26.25 -2.16
C ASN A 103 -5.05 -27.34 -1.59
N LYS A 104 -4.12 -26.99 -0.72
CA LYS A 104 -3.19 -27.92 -0.09
C LYS A 104 -2.97 -27.54 1.36
N ASN A 105 -2.62 -28.52 2.16
CA ASN A 105 -2.38 -28.33 3.58
C ASN A 105 -0.94 -27.86 3.80
N GLN A 106 -0.58 -26.69 3.23
CA GLN A 106 0.75 -26.10 3.40
C GLN A 106 0.62 -24.69 3.94
N GLU A 107 1.27 -24.41 5.06
CA GLU A 107 1.41 -23.10 5.66
C GLU A 107 2.89 -22.80 5.91
N MET A 108 3.26 -21.54 5.75
CA MET A 108 4.61 -21.05 6.02
C MET A 108 4.55 -19.71 6.72
N TYR A 109 5.51 -19.46 7.59
CA TYR A 109 5.76 -18.12 8.11
C TYR A 109 6.96 -17.53 7.42
N VAL A 110 6.81 -16.29 6.98
CA VAL A 110 7.85 -15.54 6.28
C VAL A 110 8.21 -14.33 7.13
N ASN A 111 9.46 -14.23 7.53
CA ASN A 111 9.95 -13.15 8.38
C ASN A 111 10.55 -12.02 7.55
N ALA A 112 10.75 -10.85 8.19
CA ALA A 112 11.43 -9.73 7.55
C ALA A 112 12.79 -10.18 6.97
N GLY A 113 13.06 -9.80 5.73
CA GLY A 113 14.25 -10.21 5.01
C GLY A 113 14.14 -11.55 4.29
N GLU A 114 12.97 -12.18 4.34
CA GLU A 114 12.72 -13.44 3.66
C GLU A 114 11.73 -13.26 2.51
N ALA A 115 11.79 -14.17 1.54
CA ALA A 115 10.88 -14.22 0.41
C ALA A 115 10.47 -15.66 0.09
N VAL A 116 9.26 -15.82 -0.45
CA VAL A 116 8.74 -17.11 -0.90
C VAL A 116 8.19 -17.00 -2.30
N THR A 117 8.19 -18.12 -2.99
CA THR A 117 7.62 -18.27 -4.32
C THR A 117 6.83 -19.57 -4.39
N LEU A 118 5.90 -19.64 -5.34
CA LEU A 118 5.14 -20.86 -5.62
C LEU A 118 5.80 -21.58 -6.80
N LYS A 119 6.38 -22.75 -6.54
CA LYS A 119 7.00 -23.60 -7.56
C LYS A 119 6.41 -25.00 -7.51
N THR A 120 5.97 -25.52 -8.65
CA THR A 120 5.44 -26.88 -8.77
C THR A 120 4.36 -27.15 -7.72
N HIS A 121 3.43 -26.19 -7.56
CA HIS A 121 2.33 -26.23 -6.60
C HIS A 121 2.77 -26.32 -5.12
N GLN A 122 3.97 -25.83 -4.81
CA GLN A 122 4.49 -25.75 -3.44
C GLN A 122 5.09 -24.39 -3.17
N LEU A 123 4.85 -23.87 -1.97
CA LEU A 123 5.50 -22.66 -1.47
C LEU A 123 6.92 -23.02 -1.03
N ARG A 124 7.89 -22.24 -1.51
CA ARG A 124 9.31 -22.43 -1.20
C ARG A 124 9.96 -21.10 -0.92
N PHE A 125 10.92 -21.08 0.02
CA PHE A 125 11.76 -19.91 0.21
C PHE A 125 12.59 -19.66 -1.05
N THR A 126 12.80 -18.40 -1.36
CA THR A 126 13.64 -17.93 -2.46
C THR A 126 14.51 -16.79 -1.96
N ASP A 127 15.44 -16.34 -2.79
CA ASP A 127 16.33 -15.24 -2.42
C ASP A 127 15.54 -13.95 -2.25
N TYR A 128 15.71 -13.32 -1.09
CA TYR A 128 15.22 -11.98 -0.86
C TYR A 128 16.10 -11.01 -1.66
N ARG A 129 15.46 -10.22 -2.48
CA ARG A 129 16.12 -9.14 -3.20
C ARG A 129 15.71 -7.83 -2.57
N ASP A 130 16.67 -7.12 -1.98
CA ASP A 130 16.47 -5.75 -1.51
C ASP A 130 16.28 -4.87 -2.74
N ASP A 131 15.06 -4.47 -2.97
CA ASP A 131 14.60 -4.38 -4.33
C ASP A 131 14.40 -2.96 -4.80
N THR A 132 15.14 -2.61 -5.85
CA THR A 132 14.82 -1.45 -6.70
C THR A 132 13.36 -1.49 -7.19
N ARG A 133 12.72 -2.67 -7.24
CA ARG A 133 11.31 -2.81 -7.60
C ARG A 133 10.38 -2.22 -6.54
N ILE A 134 10.75 -2.31 -5.25
CA ILE A 134 9.96 -1.72 -4.16
C ILE A 134 10.03 -0.20 -4.23
N ALA A 135 11.22 0.36 -4.43
CA ALA A 135 11.41 1.80 -4.63
C ALA A 135 10.62 2.32 -5.84
N HIS A 136 10.38 1.47 -6.84
CA HIS A 136 9.58 1.82 -8.01
C HIS A 136 8.15 2.24 -7.64
N TYR A 137 7.57 1.66 -6.58
CA TYR A 137 6.23 2.03 -6.13
C TYR A 137 6.12 3.48 -5.65
N TRP A 138 7.22 4.09 -5.23
CA TRP A 138 7.23 5.47 -4.73
C TRP A 138 7.53 6.50 -5.81
N LYS A 139 8.08 6.09 -6.95
CA LYS A 139 8.54 7.00 -7.99
C LYS A 139 7.44 7.83 -8.62
N SER A 140 6.34 7.18 -8.95
CA SER A 140 5.18 7.83 -9.58
C SER A 140 3.94 7.32 -8.89
N MET A 141 3.30 8.17 -8.11
CA MET A 141 2.13 7.83 -7.31
C MET A 141 0.92 8.64 -7.73
N ARG A 142 -0.23 7.99 -7.80
CA ARG A 142 -1.52 8.61 -8.03
C ARG A 142 -2.44 8.38 -6.83
N PHE A 143 -3.20 9.41 -6.50
CA PHE A 143 -4.25 9.36 -5.51
C PHE A 143 -5.57 9.70 -6.21
N LYS A 144 -6.58 8.88 -6.02
CA LYS A 144 -7.88 9.07 -6.65
C LYS A 144 -8.93 9.32 -5.58
N ASP A 145 -9.55 10.51 -5.62
CA ASP A 145 -10.57 10.90 -4.63
C ASP A 145 -10.15 10.55 -3.21
N GLU A 146 -8.95 10.98 -2.83
CA GLU A 146 -8.35 10.70 -1.53
C GLU A 146 -8.36 11.94 -0.65
N SER A 147 -8.47 11.76 0.66
CA SER A 147 -8.41 12.88 1.60
C SER A 147 -7.02 13.49 1.63
N LEU A 148 -6.97 14.82 1.78
CA LEU A 148 -5.69 15.53 1.89
C LEU A 148 -4.86 14.98 3.06
N MET A 149 -5.50 14.70 4.19
CA MET A 149 -4.83 14.13 5.35
C MET A 149 -4.09 12.84 5.02
N ASN A 150 -4.73 11.93 4.31
CA ASN A 150 -4.13 10.66 3.91
C ASN A 150 -3.00 10.85 2.89
N ILE A 151 -3.17 11.78 1.94
CA ILE A 151 -2.12 12.09 0.97
C ILE A 151 -0.88 12.62 1.68
N LEU A 152 -1.05 13.57 2.60
CA LEU A 152 0.07 14.12 3.37
C LEU A 152 0.74 13.06 4.24
N ARG A 153 -0.03 12.15 4.82
CA ARG A 153 0.51 11.04 5.61
C ARG A 153 1.43 10.16 4.76
N VAL A 154 1.00 9.82 3.55
CA VAL A 154 1.82 9.01 2.63
C VAL A 154 3.08 9.78 2.22
N ILE A 155 2.97 11.04 1.85
CA ILE A 155 4.13 11.86 1.49
C ILE A 155 5.12 11.92 2.67
N ASN A 156 4.62 12.16 3.88
CA ASN A 156 5.45 12.25 5.08
C ASN A 156 6.21 10.96 5.38
N MET A 157 5.59 9.82 5.13
CA MET A 157 6.24 8.52 5.34
C MET A 157 7.46 8.32 4.44
N HIS A 158 7.48 8.95 3.27
CA HIS A 158 8.57 8.85 2.30
C HIS A 158 9.49 10.08 2.33
N SER A 159 9.25 11.02 3.23
CA SER A 159 10.08 12.21 3.39
C SER A 159 11.12 12.00 4.48
N SER A 160 12.37 12.33 4.18
CA SER A 160 13.48 12.19 5.14
C SER A 160 13.65 13.40 6.05
N GLY A 161 12.96 14.50 5.81
CA GLY A 161 13.10 15.73 6.62
C GLY A 161 11.79 16.47 6.74
N LEU A 162 11.36 17.11 5.66
CA LEU A 162 10.16 17.93 5.64
C LEU A 162 8.91 17.11 6.00
N GLN A 163 8.13 17.61 6.96
CA GLN A 163 6.83 17.04 7.32
C GLN A 163 5.74 18.04 6.99
N LEU A 164 4.72 17.59 6.26
CA LEU A 164 3.61 18.42 5.81
C LEU A 164 2.44 18.31 6.77
N LYS A 165 1.80 19.43 7.04
CA LYS A 165 0.65 19.53 7.95
C LYS A 165 -0.45 20.36 7.34
N THR A 166 -1.69 20.09 7.77
CA THR A 166 -2.85 20.90 7.44
C THR A 166 -3.85 20.87 8.60
N SER A 167 -4.84 21.76 8.59
CA SER A 167 -5.91 21.72 9.58
C SER A 167 -6.80 20.50 9.41
N PRO A 168 -7.47 20.03 10.48
CA PRO A 168 -8.38 18.89 10.37
C PRO A 168 -9.47 19.08 9.31
N SER A 169 -10.05 20.27 9.23
CA SER A 169 -11.11 20.54 8.25
C SER A 169 -10.62 20.48 6.80
N LEU A 170 -9.43 21.03 6.52
CA LEU A 170 -8.82 20.92 5.20
C LEU A 170 -8.37 19.49 4.91
N GLY A 171 -7.92 18.77 5.93
CA GLY A 171 -7.49 17.38 5.80
C GLY A 171 -8.59 16.43 5.31
N GLU A 172 -9.85 16.77 5.57
CA GLU A 172 -11.00 15.98 5.11
C GLU A 172 -11.37 16.24 3.64
N ARG A 173 -10.88 17.32 3.05
CA ARG A 173 -11.13 17.62 1.64
C ARG A 173 -10.45 16.58 0.77
N ARG A 174 -11.13 16.21 -0.31
CA ARG A 174 -10.67 15.14 -1.20
C ARG A 174 -10.14 15.71 -2.50
N LEU A 175 -9.12 15.04 -3.06
CA LEU A 175 -8.60 15.41 -4.36
C LEU A 175 -8.07 14.18 -5.11
N THR A 176 -7.98 14.34 -6.42
CA THR A 176 -7.31 13.38 -7.30
C THR A 176 -6.05 14.07 -7.82
N VAL A 177 -4.90 13.48 -7.57
CA VAL A 177 -3.60 14.06 -7.91
C VAL A 177 -2.59 12.98 -8.25
N ALA A 178 -1.66 13.30 -9.14
CA ALA A 178 -0.56 12.41 -9.53
C ALA A 178 0.78 13.13 -9.35
N PHE A 179 1.76 12.40 -8.86
CA PHE A 179 3.13 12.87 -8.69
C PHE A 179 4.09 11.99 -9.48
N SER A 180 5.13 12.61 -10.02
CA SER A 180 6.09 11.92 -10.89
C SER A 180 7.53 12.33 -10.50
N GLY A 181 7.96 11.93 -9.31
CA GLY A 181 9.32 12.16 -8.83
C GLY A 181 9.56 13.53 -8.23
N GLU A 182 8.52 14.31 -7.95
CA GLU A 182 8.65 15.61 -7.28
C GLU A 182 9.13 15.41 -5.83
N SER A 183 9.82 16.43 -5.28
CA SER A 183 10.15 16.47 -3.87
C SER A 183 8.88 16.65 -3.02
N PRO A 184 8.91 16.32 -1.72
CA PRO A 184 7.78 16.59 -0.84
C PRO A 184 7.31 18.04 -0.86
N GLU A 185 8.22 19.00 -0.92
CA GLU A 185 7.86 20.41 -1.01
C GLU A 185 7.16 20.75 -2.33
N SER A 186 7.66 20.23 -3.45
CA SER A 186 7.03 20.42 -4.75
C SER A 186 5.65 19.77 -4.80
N MET A 187 5.48 18.60 -4.18
CA MET A 187 4.18 17.96 -4.04
C MET A 187 3.20 18.84 -3.26
N ALA A 188 3.65 19.42 -2.15
CA ALA A 188 2.84 20.36 -1.36
C ALA A 188 2.40 21.59 -2.18
N GLU A 189 3.31 22.15 -2.95
CA GLU A 189 3.00 23.30 -3.81
C GLU A 189 1.97 22.94 -4.90
N LEU A 190 2.11 21.78 -5.51
CA LEU A 190 1.14 21.27 -6.50
C LEU A 190 -0.25 21.06 -5.88
N ILE A 191 -0.31 20.50 -4.69
CA ILE A 191 -1.56 20.33 -3.95
C ILE A 191 -2.20 21.68 -3.66
N CYS A 192 -1.42 22.65 -3.21
CA CYS A 192 -1.92 23.99 -2.92
C CYS A 192 -2.50 24.66 -4.17
N LEU A 193 -1.85 24.51 -5.31
CA LEU A 193 -2.38 25.00 -6.58
C LEU A 193 -3.72 24.34 -6.93
N ALA A 194 -3.81 23.04 -6.78
CA ALA A 194 -5.03 22.29 -7.12
C ALA A 194 -6.19 22.62 -6.20
N MET A 195 -5.93 22.91 -4.93
CA MET A 195 -6.95 23.12 -3.90
C MET A 195 -7.18 24.58 -3.53
N ASN A 196 -6.45 25.50 -4.15
CA ASN A 196 -6.47 26.93 -3.82
C ASN A 196 -6.10 27.19 -2.37
N LEU A 197 -5.00 26.59 -1.95
CA LEU A 197 -4.43 26.74 -0.61
C LEU A 197 -3.11 27.50 -0.68
N LYS A 198 -2.63 27.95 0.48
CA LYS A 198 -1.33 28.57 0.66
C LYS A 198 -0.36 27.57 1.27
N TYR A 199 0.87 27.60 0.78
CA TYR A 199 1.95 26.81 1.34
C TYR A 199 2.93 27.73 2.07
N THR A 200 3.23 27.40 3.33
CA THR A 200 4.26 28.09 4.11
C THR A 200 5.19 27.04 4.73
N ARG A 201 6.47 27.38 4.79
CA ARG A 201 7.46 26.48 5.38
C ARG A 201 8.23 27.20 6.49
N GLU A 202 8.40 26.52 7.62
CA GLU A 202 9.21 26.95 8.73
C GLU A 202 10.07 25.78 9.20
N GLY A 203 11.38 25.85 8.93
CA GLY A 203 12.27 24.71 9.18
C GLY A 203 11.87 23.48 8.38
N ASP A 204 11.64 22.37 9.08
CA ASP A 204 11.22 21.10 8.48
C ASP A 204 9.71 20.86 8.56
N ILE A 205 8.93 21.91 8.77
CA ILE A 205 7.48 21.86 8.81
C ILE A 205 6.92 22.69 7.66
N GLY A 206 6.15 22.04 6.78
CA GLY A 206 5.40 22.69 5.71
C GLY A 206 3.92 22.67 6.03
N VAL A 207 3.26 23.82 5.96
CA VAL A 207 1.84 23.96 6.30
C VAL A 207 1.04 24.35 5.07
N LEU A 208 0.00 23.58 4.80
CA LEU A 208 -1.00 23.86 3.78
C LEU A 208 -2.23 24.46 4.48
N SER A 209 -2.56 25.71 4.13
CA SER A 209 -3.64 26.46 4.80
C SER A 209 -4.56 27.19 3.83
#